data_722d6f449f68f6065bb88106fa6a84ed
#
_entry.id   722d6f449f68f6065bb88106fa6a84ed
#
_cell.length_a   1.000
_cell.length_b   1.000
_cell.length_c   1.000
_cell.angle_alpha   90.00
_cell.angle_beta   90.00
_cell.angle_gamma   90.00
#
_symmetry.space_group_name_H-M   'P 1'
#
loop_
_entity.id
_entity.type
_entity.pdbx_description
1 polymer ?
#
loop_
_entity_poly.entity_id
_entity_poly.type
_entity_poly.pdbx_seq_one_letter_code
_entity_poly.pdbx_strand_id
1 'polypeptide(L)'
;MEKKKGAFRTSIGGQALIEGILMRGPEKQAIVVRDKDGQLVEKVEELKLIKDRYPILGIPLIRGTVNFLAAMVSGVKALMYSADFYPEEEESQPSKFEQWLEKHLSSEKLEKAIVGLAVLLGVGMSIFLFLVLPTLLTGGILHFFPGFPLWGRNVVEGLLKIAIFLAYLILCSKQKDIYRVFQYHGAEHKTIFCYEAGLPLTVENVRIQPRHHPRCGTSFLFVVIFVSILVSSVVFGIWPITCLLYTSPS
;
A
#
# COMPACT_ATOMS: atom_id res chain seq x y z
N MET A 1 -22.08 34.75 14.38
CA MET A 1 -20.87 33.97 14.78
C MET A 1 -21.36 32.60 15.23
N GLU A 2 -21.42 31.62 14.32
CA GLU A 2 -21.74 30.25 14.67
C GLU A 2 -20.56 29.67 15.45
N LYS A 3 -20.87 29.12 16.63
CA LYS A 3 -19.89 28.36 17.44
C LYS A 3 -19.31 27.27 16.55
N LYS A 4 -18.01 27.33 16.24
CA LYS A 4 -17.26 26.19 15.70
C LYS A 4 -17.55 24.99 16.61
N LYS A 5 -18.36 24.03 16.15
CA LYS A 5 -18.42 22.71 16.75
C LYS A 5 -16.97 22.22 16.80
N GLY A 6 -16.46 21.96 17.99
CA GLY A 6 -15.05 21.60 18.17
C GLY A 6 -14.66 20.46 17.23
N ALA A 7 -13.49 20.56 16.63
CA ALA A 7 -12.95 19.51 15.78
C ALA A 7 -12.97 18.18 16.57
N PHE A 8 -13.59 17.17 15.99
CA PHE A 8 -13.68 15.83 16.58
C PHE A 8 -12.84 14.85 15.75
N ARG A 9 -12.26 13.89 16.41
CA ARG A 9 -11.49 12.83 15.72
C ARG A 9 -12.37 11.61 15.50
N THR A 10 -12.34 11.09 14.29
CA THR A 10 -13.09 9.89 13.92
C THR A 10 -12.16 8.69 13.77
N SER A 11 -12.74 7.50 13.71
CA SER A 11 -12.04 6.28 13.29
C SER A 11 -12.21 6.00 11.79
N ILE A 12 -12.64 7.00 11.02
CA ILE A 12 -12.80 6.88 9.58
C ILE A 12 -11.42 6.83 8.94
N GLY A 13 -11.24 5.87 8.07
CA GLY A 13 -10.12 5.76 7.14
C GLY A 13 -10.65 5.61 5.72
N GLY A 14 -9.76 5.71 4.76
CA GLY A 14 -10.12 5.52 3.37
C GLY A 14 -9.00 4.89 2.56
N GLN A 15 -9.29 4.68 1.30
CA GLN A 15 -8.35 4.18 0.31
C GLN A 15 -8.72 4.79 -1.05
N ALA A 16 -7.73 5.30 -1.75
CA ALA A 16 -7.89 5.69 -3.14
C ALA A 16 -8.04 4.46 -4.03
N LEU A 17 -8.91 4.55 -5.00
CA LEU A 17 -9.21 3.55 -6.01
C LEU A 17 -8.97 4.13 -7.41
N ILE A 18 -9.15 3.32 -8.44
CA ILE A 18 -9.17 3.77 -9.83
C ILE A 18 -10.42 4.63 -10.01
N GLU A 19 -10.22 5.91 -10.33
CA GLU A 19 -11.27 6.93 -10.48
C GLU A 19 -12.31 6.94 -9.33
N GLY A 20 -11.86 6.62 -8.09
CA GLY A 20 -12.76 6.50 -6.97
C GLY A 20 -12.10 6.54 -5.61
N ILE A 21 -12.94 6.45 -4.59
CA ILE A 21 -12.55 6.45 -3.18
C ILE A 21 -13.38 5.41 -2.43
N LEU A 22 -12.71 4.62 -1.59
CA LEU A 22 -13.35 3.85 -0.53
C LEU A 22 -13.24 4.63 0.78
N MET A 23 -14.36 4.84 1.45
CA MET A 23 -14.41 5.37 2.82
C MET A 23 -14.90 4.29 3.76
N ARG A 24 -14.16 4.06 4.85
CA ARG A 24 -14.46 3.02 5.83
C ARG A 24 -14.68 3.63 7.21
N GLY A 25 -15.90 3.46 7.70
CA GLY A 25 -16.28 3.78 9.07
C GLY A 25 -16.19 2.55 9.99
N PRO A 26 -16.66 2.66 11.25
CA PRO A 26 -16.65 1.56 12.19
C PRO A 26 -17.61 0.41 11.83
N GLU A 27 -18.73 0.70 11.19
CA GLU A 27 -19.81 -0.26 10.91
C GLU A 27 -20.07 -0.48 9.42
N LYS A 28 -19.73 0.51 8.59
CA LYS A 28 -20.02 0.52 7.16
C LYS A 28 -18.81 1.00 6.37
N GLN A 29 -18.72 0.54 5.13
CA GLN A 29 -17.83 1.12 4.13
C GLN A 29 -18.64 1.54 2.91
N ALA A 30 -18.22 2.61 2.27
CA ALA A 30 -18.79 3.11 1.03
C ALA A 30 -17.68 3.19 -0.03
N ILE A 31 -17.97 2.71 -1.21
CA ILE A 31 -17.12 2.83 -2.39
C ILE A 31 -17.86 3.75 -3.35
N VAL A 32 -17.20 4.79 -3.82
CA VAL A 32 -17.73 5.69 -4.86
C VAL A 32 -16.71 5.71 -5.99
N VAL A 33 -17.14 5.31 -7.18
CA VAL A 33 -16.32 5.28 -8.40
C VAL A 33 -17.01 6.11 -9.47
N ARG A 34 -16.24 6.83 -10.24
CA ARG A 34 -16.71 7.51 -11.45
C ARG A 34 -16.59 6.55 -12.63
N ASP A 35 -17.67 6.30 -13.33
CA ASP A 35 -17.64 5.45 -14.52
C ASP A 35 -17.12 6.19 -15.77
N LYS A 36 -17.07 5.52 -16.92
CA LYS A 36 -16.60 6.08 -18.19
C LYS A 36 -17.47 7.25 -18.68
N ASP A 37 -18.74 7.23 -18.35
CA ASP A 37 -19.70 8.30 -18.72
C ASP A 37 -19.66 9.49 -17.76
N GLY A 38 -18.77 9.44 -16.76
CA GLY A 38 -18.57 10.46 -15.75
C GLY A 38 -19.58 10.41 -14.62
N GLN A 39 -20.46 9.39 -14.58
CA GLN A 39 -21.46 9.22 -13.51
C GLN A 39 -20.81 8.61 -12.28
N LEU A 40 -21.37 8.91 -11.11
CA LEU A 40 -20.90 8.37 -9.84
C LEU A 40 -21.70 7.12 -9.49
N VAL A 41 -20.99 6.00 -9.34
CA VAL A 41 -21.55 4.74 -8.87
C VAL A 41 -21.18 4.56 -7.40
N GLU A 42 -22.19 4.40 -6.55
CA GLU A 42 -22.02 4.21 -5.11
C GLU A 42 -22.35 2.77 -4.71
N LYS A 43 -21.52 2.18 -3.87
CA LYS A 43 -21.74 0.89 -3.23
C LYS A 43 -21.49 0.99 -1.75
N VAL A 44 -22.52 0.76 -0.94
CA VAL A 44 -22.42 0.74 0.52
C VAL A 44 -22.50 -0.70 1.03
N GLU A 45 -21.57 -1.08 1.89
CA GLU A 45 -21.50 -2.41 2.49
C GLU A 45 -21.41 -2.32 4.01
N GLU A 46 -22.08 -3.22 4.72
CA GLU A 46 -21.93 -3.37 6.17
C GLU A 46 -20.66 -4.15 6.51
N LEU A 47 -19.91 -3.65 7.46
CA LEU A 47 -18.68 -4.28 7.93
C LEU A 47 -19.03 -5.32 9.01
N LYS A 48 -18.87 -6.58 8.67
CA LYS A 48 -18.91 -7.67 9.66
C LYS A 48 -17.55 -7.73 10.35
N LEU A 49 -17.48 -7.30 11.59
CA LEU A 49 -16.24 -7.34 12.35
C LEU A 49 -15.90 -8.80 12.71
N ILE A 50 -14.70 -9.23 12.36
CA ILE A 50 -14.24 -10.61 12.59
C ILE A 50 -14.26 -10.96 14.07
N LYS A 51 -14.05 -9.98 14.98
CA LYS A 51 -14.14 -10.15 16.43
C LYS A 51 -15.52 -10.61 16.91
N ASP A 52 -16.60 -10.25 16.19
CA ASP A 52 -17.97 -10.61 16.56
C ASP A 52 -18.25 -12.10 16.28
N ARG A 53 -17.50 -12.68 15.32
CA ARG A 53 -17.58 -14.09 14.98
C ARG A 53 -16.59 -14.97 15.76
N TYR A 54 -15.43 -14.42 16.11
CA TYR A 54 -14.34 -15.13 16.80
C TYR A 54 -13.75 -14.26 17.92
N PRO A 55 -14.26 -14.34 19.17
CA PRO A 55 -13.80 -13.50 20.28
C PRO A 55 -12.29 -13.61 20.58
N ILE A 56 -11.69 -14.79 20.35
CA ILE A 56 -10.25 -15.04 20.54
C ILE A 56 -9.38 -14.13 19.66
N LEU A 57 -9.87 -13.73 18.50
CA LEU A 57 -9.17 -12.80 17.60
C LEU A 57 -9.24 -11.34 18.10
N GLY A 58 -9.93 -11.08 19.20
CA GLY A 58 -10.01 -9.78 19.88
C GLY A 58 -8.80 -9.44 20.76
N ILE A 59 -7.87 -10.38 21.00
CA ILE A 59 -6.64 -10.15 21.78
C ILE A 59 -5.80 -9.04 21.11
N PRO A 60 -5.28 -8.05 21.86
CA PRO A 60 -4.67 -6.84 21.28
C PRO A 60 -3.63 -7.08 20.18
N LEU A 61 -2.75 -8.05 20.33
CA LEU A 61 -1.71 -8.37 19.37
C LEU A 61 -2.27 -9.04 18.10
N ILE A 62 -3.13 -10.04 18.27
CA ILE A 62 -3.76 -10.80 17.17
C ILE A 62 -4.76 -9.92 16.42
N ARG A 63 -5.54 -9.12 17.14
CA ARG A 63 -6.52 -8.18 16.57
C ARG A 63 -5.89 -7.24 15.54
N GLY A 64 -4.69 -6.70 15.84
CA GLY A 64 -3.99 -5.79 14.94
C GLY A 64 -3.67 -6.46 13.60
N THR A 65 -3.09 -7.65 13.65
CA THR A 65 -2.73 -8.44 12.45
C THR A 65 -3.97 -8.86 11.66
N VAL A 66 -5.03 -9.34 12.34
CA VAL A 66 -6.28 -9.76 11.69
C VAL A 66 -6.97 -8.58 11.01
N ASN A 67 -7.07 -7.43 11.69
CA ASN A 67 -7.66 -6.23 11.10
C ASN A 67 -6.84 -5.70 9.93
N PHE A 68 -5.51 -5.77 10.00
CA PHE A 68 -4.63 -5.39 8.90
C PHE A 68 -4.84 -6.29 7.68
N LEU A 69 -4.83 -7.61 7.84
CA LEU A 69 -5.09 -8.55 6.74
C LEU A 69 -6.50 -8.38 6.16
N ALA A 70 -7.51 -8.21 7.01
CA ALA A 70 -8.88 -7.96 6.56
C ALA A 70 -8.99 -6.65 5.78
N ALA A 71 -8.28 -5.60 6.21
CA ALA A 71 -8.24 -4.32 5.49
C ALA A 71 -7.54 -4.45 4.13
N MET A 72 -6.43 -5.21 4.05
CA MET A 72 -5.76 -5.50 2.79
C MET A 72 -6.68 -6.23 1.80
N VAL A 73 -7.32 -7.32 2.23
CA VAL A 73 -8.25 -8.09 1.38
C VAL A 73 -9.41 -7.22 0.92
N SER A 74 -9.98 -6.41 1.82
CA SER A 74 -11.07 -5.48 1.46
C SER A 74 -10.59 -4.42 0.47
N GLY A 75 -9.38 -3.89 0.67
CA GLY A 75 -8.79 -2.90 -0.21
C GLY A 75 -8.53 -3.43 -1.63
N VAL A 76 -8.00 -4.65 -1.73
CA VAL A 76 -7.79 -5.32 -3.04
C VAL A 76 -9.13 -5.55 -3.75
N LYS A 77 -10.16 -6.04 -3.03
CA LYS A 77 -11.50 -6.21 -3.61
C LYS A 77 -12.10 -4.91 -4.11
N ALA A 78 -11.93 -3.82 -3.36
CA ALA A 78 -12.42 -2.52 -3.76
C ALA A 78 -11.67 -1.97 -4.99
N LEU A 79 -10.35 -2.21 -5.05
CA LEU A 79 -9.54 -1.84 -6.21
C LEU A 79 -9.96 -2.62 -7.47
N MET A 80 -10.17 -3.93 -7.36
CA MET A 80 -10.68 -4.75 -8.47
C MET A 80 -12.06 -4.28 -8.90
N TYR A 81 -12.98 -4.03 -7.94
CA TYR A 81 -14.30 -3.47 -8.24
C TYR A 81 -14.21 -2.13 -9.00
N SER A 82 -13.27 -1.26 -8.64
CA SER A 82 -13.10 0.00 -9.38
C SER A 82 -12.50 -0.20 -10.76
N ALA A 83 -11.65 -1.22 -10.95
CA ALA A 83 -11.07 -1.56 -12.24
C ALA A 83 -12.12 -2.06 -13.25
N ASP A 84 -13.19 -2.73 -12.77
CA ASP A 84 -14.26 -3.23 -13.64
C ASP A 84 -14.98 -2.10 -14.42
N PHE A 85 -14.95 -0.85 -13.90
CA PHE A 85 -15.51 0.33 -14.57
C PHE A 85 -14.57 0.91 -15.63
N TYR A 86 -13.30 0.50 -15.62
CA TYR A 86 -12.24 0.94 -16.54
C TYR A 86 -11.52 -0.29 -17.10
N PRO A 87 -12.19 -1.17 -17.87
CA PRO A 87 -11.49 -2.21 -18.58
C PRO A 87 -10.43 -1.55 -19.46
N GLU A 88 -9.22 -2.12 -19.46
CA GLU A 88 -8.13 -1.65 -20.31
C GLU A 88 -8.66 -1.53 -21.75
N GLU A 89 -8.35 -0.40 -22.39
CA GLU A 89 -8.66 -0.23 -23.79
C GLU A 89 -7.93 -1.34 -24.56
N GLU A 90 -8.67 -2.19 -25.26
CA GLU A 90 -8.17 -3.33 -26.05
C GLU A 90 -7.28 -2.91 -27.25
N GLU A 91 -6.51 -1.84 -27.16
CA GLU A 91 -5.71 -1.32 -28.26
C GLU A 91 -4.23 -1.77 -28.27
N SER A 92 -3.82 -2.64 -27.37
CA SER A 92 -2.54 -3.30 -27.58
C SER A 92 -2.77 -4.58 -28.42
N GLN A 93 -2.32 -4.56 -29.68
CA GLN A 93 -2.26 -5.80 -30.48
C GLN A 93 -1.57 -6.87 -29.63
N PRO A 94 -2.20 -8.06 -29.47
CA PRO A 94 -1.67 -9.09 -28.62
C PRO A 94 -0.23 -9.42 -29.01
N SER A 95 0.65 -9.43 -28.03
CA SER A 95 2.05 -9.78 -28.19
C SER A 95 2.18 -11.13 -28.88
N LYS A 96 3.26 -11.36 -29.65
CA LYS A 96 3.52 -12.68 -30.26
C LYS A 96 3.51 -13.81 -29.25
N PHE A 97 3.83 -13.52 -28.00
CA PHE A 97 3.77 -14.47 -26.89
C PHE A 97 2.32 -14.75 -26.47
N GLU A 98 1.48 -13.74 -26.40
CA GLU A 98 0.03 -13.88 -26.11
C GLU A 98 -0.67 -14.67 -27.21
N GLN A 99 -0.40 -14.38 -28.50
CA GLN A 99 -0.94 -15.12 -29.63
C GLN A 99 -0.50 -16.61 -29.61
N TRP A 100 0.73 -16.90 -29.19
CA TRP A 100 1.20 -18.28 -29.05
C TRP A 100 0.50 -18.98 -27.87
N LEU A 101 0.28 -18.26 -26.77
CA LEU A 101 -0.42 -18.78 -25.58
C LEU A 101 -1.91 -19.06 -25.89
N GLU A 102 -2.60 -18.15 -26.58
CA GLU A 102 -4.00 -18.31 -27.01
C GLU A 102 -4.21 -19.55 -27.87
N LYS A 103 -3.21 -19.90 -28.68
CA LYS A 103 -3.25 -21.07 -29.53
C LYS A 103 -3.16 -22.41 -28.79
N HIS A 104 -2.65 -22.40 -27.54
CA HIS A 104 -2.33 -23.61 -26.77
C HIS A 104 -3.15 -23.78 -25.49
N LEU A 105 -3.80 -22.72 -25.00
CA LEU A 105 -4.65 -22.78 -23.81
C LEU A 105 -6.06 -22.26 -24.13
N SER A 106 -7.06 -22.80 -23.39
CA SER A 106 -8.41 -22.21 -23.44
C SER A 106 -8.39 -20.80 -22.82
N SER A 107 -9.16 -19.86 -23.37
CA SER A 107 -9.20 -18.45 -23.01
C SER A 107 -9.23 -18.20 -21.49
N GLU A 108 -10.07 -18.90 -20.74
CA GLU A 108 -10.17 -18.76 -19.28
C GLU A 108 -8.92 -19.24 -18.51
N LYS A 109 -8.28 -20.31 -18.97
CA LYS A 109 -7.04 -20.82 -18.35
C LYS A 109 -5.85 -19.92 -18.66
N LEU A 110 -5.87 -19.33 -19.85
CA LEU A 110 -4.86 -18.38 -20.29
C LEU A 110 -4.87 -17.10 -19.43
N GLU A 111 -6.03 -16.50 -19.25
CA GLU A 111 -6.21 -15.31 -18.43
C GLU A 111 -5.70 -15.55 -16.99
N LYS A 112 -6.12 -16.67 -16.37
CA LYS A 112 -5.65 -17.06 -15.03
C LYS A 112 -4.14 -17.29 -14.99
N ALA A 113 -3.54 -17.86 -16.04
CA ALA A 113 -2.10 -18.09 -16.11
C ALA A 113 -1.31 -16.79 -16.27
N ILE A 114 -1.77 -15.85 -17.10
CA ILE A 114 -1.17 -14.54 -17.29
C ILE A 114 -1.21 -13.75 -15.98
N VAL A 115 -2.38 -13.67 -15.34
CA VAL A 115 -2.55 -13.00 -14.05
C VAL A 115 -1.67 -13.64 -12.97
N GLY A 116 -1.64 -14.97 -12.91
CA GLY A 116 -0.78 -15.71 -11.97
C GLY A 116 0.71 -15.43 -12.18
N LEU A 117 1.16 -15.42 -13.43
CA LEU A 117 2.54 -15.07 -13.78
C LEU A 117 2.87 -13.62 -13.44
N ALA A 118 1.98 -12.68 -13.75
CA ALA A 118 2.16 -11.28 -13.43
C ALA A 118 2.28 -11.06 -11.91
N VAL A 119 1.44 -11.71 -11.11
CA VAL A 119 1.51 -11.67 -9.65
C VAL A 119 2.82 -12.27 -9.15
N LEU A 120 3.24 -13.42 -9.68
CA LEU A 120 4.51 -14.06 -9.30
C LEU A 120 5.70 -13.15 -9.62
N LEU A 121 5.75 -12.57 -10.81
CA LEU A 121 6.80 -11.64 -11.22
C LEU A 121 6.77 -10.36 -10.36
N GLY A 122 5.59 -9.82 -10.06
CA GLY A 122 5.44 -8.64 -9.20
C GLY A 122 5.94 -8.90 -7.78
N VAL A 123 5.59 -10.04 -7.19
CA VAL A 123 6.08 -10.46 -5.86
C VAL A 123 7.60 -10.68 -5.90
N GLY A 124 8.12 -11.38 -6.90
CA GLY A 124 9.56 -11.61 -7.08
C GLY A 124 10.33 -10.30 -7.21
N MET A 125 9.84 -9.38 -8.05
CA MET A 125 10.44 -8.05 -8.22
C MET A 125 10.39 -7.23 -6.92
N SER A 126 9.29 -7.31 -6.16
CA SER A 126 9.16 -6.63 -4.86
C SER A 126 10.18 -7.16 -3.84
N ILE A 127 10.33 -8.49 -3.73
CA ILE A 127 11.35 -9.12 -2.89
C ILE A 127 12.75 -8.69 -3.32
N PHE A 128 13.04 -8.74 -4.62
CA PHE A 128 14.33 -8.30 -5.15
C PHE A 128 14.61 -6.84 -4.80
N LEU A 129 13.68 -5.93 -5.08
CA LEU A 129 13.87 -4.49 -4.93
C LEU A 129 14.00 -4.05 -3.47
N PHE A 130 13.21 -4.64 -2.55
CA PHE A 130 13.13 -4.18 -1.17
C PHE A 130 13.90 -5.02 -0.15
N LEU A 131 14.27 -6.27 -0.50
CA LEU A 131 15.08 -7.12 0.37
C LEU A 131 16.46 -7.34 -0.20
N VAL A 132 16.56 -7.87 -1.43
CA VAL A 132 17.83 -8.33 -2.00
C VAL A 132 18.73 -7.16 -2.39
N LEU A 133 18.20 -6.20 -3.15
CA LEU A 133 18.97 -5.07 -3.68
C LEU A 133 19.60 -4.19 -2.58
N PRO A 134 18.90 -3.77 -1.50
CA PRO A 134 19.52 -3.01 -0.42
C PRO A 134 20.66 -3.78 0.25
N THR A 135 20.48 -5.07 0.49
CA THR A 135 21.49 -5.93 1.12
C THR A 135 22.73 -6.08 0.24
N LEU A 136 22.55 -6.30 -1.08
CA LEU A 136 23.64 -6.36 -2.04
C LEU A 136 24.42 -5.05 -2.13
N LEU A 137 23.70 -3.92 -2.22
CA LEU A 137 24.32 -2.59 -2.27
C LEU A 137 25.09 -2.29 -0.98
N THR A 138 24.51 -2.62 0.18
CA THR A 138 25.20 -2.47 1.48
C THR A 138 26.45 -3.31 1.52
N GLY A 139 26.38 -4.59 1.10
CA GLY A 139 27.55 -5.47 1.02
C GLY A 139 28.65 -4.91 0.12
N GLY A 140 28.27 -4.43 -1.07
CA GLY A 140 29.21 -3.81 -2.01
C GLY A 140 29.87 -2.54 -1.47
N ILE A 141 29.10 -1.63 -0.86
CA ILE A 141 29.63 -0.41 -0.26
C ILE A 141 30.60 -0.74 0.89
N LEU A 142 30.20 -1.62 1.80
CA LEU A 142 30.98 -1.93 2.98
C LEU A 142 32.20 -2.83 2.69
N HIS A 143 32.27 -3.45 1.51
CA HIS A 143 33.49 -4.13 1.06
C HIS A 143 34.69 -3.18 1.01
N PHE A 144 34.47 -1.90 0.71
CA PHE A 144 35.53 -0.87 0.69
C PHE A 144 35.85 -0.29 2.08
N PHE A 145 35.12 -0.67 3.12
CA PHE A 145 35.28 -0.16 4.49
C PHE A 145 35.43 -1.34 5.49
N PRO A 146 36.56 -2.07 5.48
CA PRO A 146 36.79 -3.18 6.41
C PRO A 146 36.79 -2.67 7.86
N GLY A 147 36.08 -3.36 8.74
CA GLY A 147 35.94 -2.96 10.15
C GLY A 147 34.72 -2.09 10.47
N PHE A 148 33.82 -1.88 9.51
CA PHE A 148 32.59 -1.14 9.77
C PHE A 148 31.69 -1.90 10.76
N PRO A 149 31.19 -1.26 11.84
CA PRO A 149 30.45 -1.93 12.90
C PRO A 149 29.09 -2.45 12.40
N LEU A 150 28.65 -3.59 12.94
CA LEU A 150 27.39 -4.26 12.54
C LEU A 150 26.17 -3.34 12.66
N TRP A 151 26.09 -2.55 13.74
CA TRP A 151 24.99 -1.59 13.90
C TRP A 151 24.96 -0.54 12.77
N GLY A 152 26.12 -0.07 12.37
CA GLY A 152 26.25 0.88 11.26
C GLY A 152 25.84 0.28 9.91
N ARG A 153 26.16 -1.02 9.68
CA ARG A 153 25.68 -1.76 8.52
C ARG A 153 24.14 -1.73 8.42
N ASN A 154 23.45 -2.02 9.53
CA ASN A 154 21.99 -2.02 9.56
C ASN A 154 21.41 -0.62 9.29
N VAL A 155 22.08 0.43 9.77
CA VAL A 155 21.68 1.82 9.47
C VAL A 155 21.82 2.13 7.99
N VAL A 156 22.97 1.80 7.38
CA VAL A 156 23.21 2.00 5.93
C VAL A 156 22.17 1.24 5.11
N GLU A 157 21.92 -0.02 5.44
CA GLU A 157 20.91 -0.83 4.75
C GLU A 157 19.51 -0.25 4.90
N GLY A 158 19.16 0.24 6.09
CA GLY A 158 17.88 0.89 6.34
C GLY A 158 17.71 2.18 5.55
N LEU A 159 18.75 3.01 5.46
CA LEU A 159 18.74 4.23 4.64
C LEU A 159 18.60 3.90 3.15
N LEU A 160 19.28 2.87 2.67
CA LEU A 160 19.12 2.41 1.29
C LEU A 160 17.71 1.91 1.01
N LYS A 161 17.08 1.16 1.93
CA LYS A 161 15.67 0.74 1.80
C LYS A 161 14.74 1.94 1.66
N ILE A 162 14.93 2.97 2.49
CA ILE A 162 14.14 4.22 2.40
C ILE A 162 14.38 4.91 1.06
N ALA A 163 15.64 5.04 0.62
CA ALA A 163 15.98 5.69 -0.64
C ALA A 163 15.39 4.97 -1.86
N ILE A 164 15.50 3.63 -1.90
CA ILE A 164 14.93 2.79 -2.96
C ILE A 164 13.40 2.92 -2.96
N PHE A 165 12.77 2.88 -1.78
CA PHE A 165 11.33 3.04 -1.66
C PHE A 165 10.85 4.41 -2.18
N LEU A 166 11.53 5.49 -1.80
CA LEU A 166 11.20 6.84 -2.28
C LEU A 166 11.41 6.96 -3.80
N ALA A 167 12.51 6.41 -4.32
CA ALA A 167 12.77 6.37 -5.75
C ALA A 167 11.67 5.62 -6.50
N TYR A 168 11.26 4.46 -5.98
CA TYR A 168 10.15 3.67 -6.52
C TYR A 168 8.84 4.48 -6.54
N LEU A 169 8.48 5.15 -5.43
CA LEU A 169 7.29 5.99 -5.38
C LEU A 169 7.33 7.12 -6.41
N ILE A 170 8.49 7.78 -6.57
CA ILE A 170 8.68 8.85 -7.57
C ILE A 170 8.51 8.30 -8.99
N LEU A 171 9.05 7.12 -9.28
CA LEU A 171 8.91 6.49 -10.59
C LEU A 171 7.45 6.11 -10.85
N CYS A 172 6.77 5.47 -9.91
CA CYS A 172 5.37 5.11 -10.02
C CYS A 172 4.47 6.35 -10.20
N SER A 173 4.77 7.45 -9.49
CA SER A 173 3.99 8.68 -9.58
C SER A 173 4.02 9.36 -10.96
N LYS A 174 4.96 8.98 -11.83
CA LYS A 174 5.04 9.48 -13.22
C LYS A 174 4.07 8.78 -14.18
N GLN A 175 3.57 7.62 -13.81
CA GLN A 175 2.53 6.92 -14.58
C GLN A 175 1.20 7.65 -14.42
N LYS A 176 0.48 7.88 -15.51
CA LYS A 176 -0.77 8.68 -15.50
C LYS A 176 -1.83 8.09 -14.58
N ASP A 177 -2.03 6.78 -14.62
CA ASP A 177 -3.05 6.08 -13.81
C ASP A 177 -2.71 6.11 -12.33
N ILE A 178 -1.45 5.83 -11.98
CA ILE A 178 -0.97 5.92 -10.60
C ILE A 178 -1.03 7.37 -10.09
N TYR A 179 -0.69 8.35 -10.94
CA TYR A 179 -0.83 9.77 -10.58
C TYR A 179 -2.28 10.14 -10.26
N ARG A 180 -3.25 9.59 -11.03
CA ARG A 180 -4.68 9.77 -10.75
C ARG A 180 -5.06 9.18 -9.39
N VAL A 181 -4.61 7.97 -9.07
CA VAL A 181 -4.84 7.36 -7.76
C VAL A 181 -4.26 8.24 -6.63
N PHE A 182 -3.07 8.84 -6.80
CA PHE A 182 -2.53 9.78 -5.82
C PHE A 182 -3.37 11.06 -5.67
N GLN A 183 -4.00 11.53 -6.74
CA GLN A 183 -4.93 12.66 -6.65
C GLN A 183 -6.17 12.31 -5.81
N TYR A 184 -6.75 11.12 -6.02
CA TYR A 184 -7.86 10.62 -5.21
C TYR A 184 -7.46 10.39 -3.76
N HIS A 185 -6.24 9.91 -3.50
CA HIS A 185 -5.71 9.78 -2.15
C HIS A 185 -5.59 11.13 -1.42
N GLY A 186 -5.13 12.15 -2.11
CA GLY A 186 -5.13 13.51 -1.57
C GLY A 186 -6.53 14.07 -1.32
N ALA A 187 -7.50 13.75 -2.18
CA ALA A 187 -8.90 14.14 -2.02
C ALA A 187 -9.56 13.43 -0.82
N GLU A 188 -9.27 12.14 -0.64
CA GLU A 188 -9.70 11.34 0.53
C GLU A 188 -9.28 12.02 1.83
N HIS A 189 -8.00 12.37 1.99
CA HIS A 189 -7.50 13.05 3.18
C HIS A 189 -8.22 14.38 3.44
N LYS A 190 -8.40 15.18 2.41
CA LYS A 190 -9.11 16.45 2.50
C LYS A 190 -10.55 16.27 2.95
N THR A 191 -11.22 15.23 2.45
CA THR A 191 -12.60 14.90 2.82
C THR A 191 -12.70 14.53 4.29
N ILE A 192 -11.78 13.72 4.81
CA ILE A 192 -11.73 13.36 6.23
C ILE A 192 -11.50 14.60 7.09
N PHE A 193 -10.55 15.48 6.73
CA PHE A 193 -10.33 16.72 7.47
C PHE A 193 -11.55 17.66 7.47
N CYS A 194 -12.24 17.80 6.34
CA CYS A 194 -13.45 18.58 6.24
C CYS A 194 -14.56 18.05 7.18
N TYR A 195 -14.73 16.73 7.19
CA TYR A 195 -15.68 16.06 8.05
C TYR A 195 -15.34 16.24 9.54
N GLU A 196 -14.08 16.04 9.92
CA GLU A 196 -13.59 16.19 11.30
C GLU A 196 -13.62 17.66 11.78
N ALA A 197 -13.54 18.60 10.87
CA ALA A 197 -13.75 20.01 11.16
C ALA A 197 -15.23 20.38 11.38
N GLY A 198 -16.16 19.45 11.15
CA GLY A 198 -17.60 19.67 11.25
C GLY A 198 -18.13 20.60 10.18
N LEU A 199 -17.44 20.74 9.05
CA LEU A 199 -17.86 21.55 7.92
C LEU A 199 -18.76 20.74 6.97
N PRO A 200 -19.69 21.39 6.26
CA PRO A 200 -20.43 20.74 5.17
C PRO A 200 -19.46 20.16 4.12
N LEU A 201 -19.72 18.94 3.67
CA LEU A 201 -18.91 18.27 2.66
C LEU A 201 -19.20 18.81 1.25
N THR A 202 -18.88 20.07 1.03
CA THR A 202 -18.94 20.70 -0.29
C THR A 202 -17.55 20.71 -0.93
N VAL A 203 -17.49 20.83 -2.25
CA VAL A 203 -16.22 20.88 -3.00
C VAL A 203 -15.34 22.02 -2.50
N GLU A 204 -15.93 23.19 -2.21
CA GLU A 204 -15.23 24.38 -1.72
C GLU A 204 -14.57 24.12 -0.37
N ASN A 205 -15.32 23.56 0.58
CA ASN A 205 -14.83 23.27 1.93
C ASN A 205 -13.77 22.15 1.94
N VAL A 206 -13.94 21.14 1.09
CA VAL A 206 -12.95 20.04 0.97
C VAL A 206 -11.68 20.53 0.28
N ARG A 207 -11.79 21.37 -0.75
CA ARG A 207 -10.64 21.85 -1.54
C ARG A 207 -9.60 22.59 -0.70
N ILE A 208 -10.03 23.38 0.28
CA ILE A 208 -9.15 24.19 1.14
C ILE A 208 -8.46 23.37 2.25
N GLN A 209 -8.89 22.13 2.51
CA GLN A 209 -8.31 21.29 3.55
C GLN A 209 -6.90 20.82 3.19
N PRO A 210 -6.04 20.54 4.19
CA PRO A 210 -4.71 19.98 3.96
C PRO A 210 -4.81 18.56 3.40
N ARG A 211 -3.83 18.20 2.54
CA ARG A 211 -3.77 16.87 1.90
C ARG A 211 -2.91 15.85 2.66
N HIS A 212 -2.17 16.28 3.70
CA HIS A 212 -1.33 15.39 4.49
C HIS A 212 -2.06 15.00 5.78
N HIS A 213 -2.50 13.75 5.85
CA HIS A 213 -3.22 13.24 7.01
C HIS A 213 -2.31 12.39 7.92
N PRO A 214 -2.25 12.66 9.25
CA PRO A 214 -1.33 11.95 10.16
C PRO A 214 -1.63 10.46 10.33
N ARG A 215 -2.84 10.01 10.00
CA ARG A 215 -3.26 8.61 10.05
C ARG A 215 -3.16 7.90 8.70
N CYS A 216 -2.44 8.47 7.75
CA CYS A 216 -2.23 7.86 6.45
C CYS A 216 -1.37 6.59 6.56
N GLY A 217 -1.72 5.56 5.80
CA GLY A 217 -0.96 4.30 5.76
C GLY A 217 0.50 4.47 5.34
N THR A 218 0.82 5.49 4.51
CA THR A 218 2.20 5.81 4.13
C THR A 218 3.02 6.29 5.33
N SER A 219 2.45 7.11 6.23
CA SER A 219 3.11 7.53 7.47
C SER A 219 3.40 6.33 8.38
N PHE A 220 2.47 5.37 8.46
CA PHE A 220 2.67 4.12 9.20
C PHE A 220 3.83 3.31 8.64
N LEU A 221 3.97 3.24 7.32
CA LEU A 221 5.06 2.51 6.67
C LEU A 221 6.44 3.08 7.07
N PHE A 222 6.60 4.41 7.10
CA PHE A 222 7.85 5.04 7.57
C PHE A 222 8.15 4.70 9.03
N VAL A 223 7.14 4.70 9.90
CA VAL A 223 7.30 4.29 11.30
C VAL A 223 7.76 2.84 11.39
N VAL A 224 7.16 1.93 10.62
CA VAL A 224 7.54 0.50 10.59
C VAL A 224 8.98 0.32 10.13
N ILE A 225 9.41 1.01 9.06
CA ILE A 225 10.79 0.95 8.58
C ILE A 225 11.75 1.47 9.66
N PHE A 226 11.46 2.61 10.27
CA PHE A 226 12.30 3.19 11.33
C PHE A 226 12.43 2.26 12.54
N VAL A 227 11.31 1.73 13.04
CA VAL A 227 11.30 0.77 14.15
C VAL A 227 12.05 -0.51 13.77
N SER A 228 11.89 -1.00 12.54
CA SER A 228 12.61 -2.17 12.04
C SER A 228 14.13 -1.96 12.04
N ILE A 229 14.60 -0.76 11.62
CA ILE A 229 16.03 -0.41 11.67
C ILE A 229 16.53 -0.41 13.11
N LEU A 230 15.79 0.23 14.04
CA LEU A 230 16.18 0.29 15.45
C LEU A 230 16.25 -1.11 16.07
N VAL A 231 15.19 -1.92 15.89
CA VAL A 231 15.13 -3.29 16.43
C VAL A 231 16.26 -4.14 15.85
N SER A 232 16.47 -4.09 14.54
CA SER A 232 17.56 -4.82 13.91
C SER A 232 18.93 -4.39 14.44
N SER A 233 19.17 -3.09 14.59
CA SER A 233 20.42 -2.57 15.10
C SER A 233 20.70 -3.00 16.54
N VAL A 234 19.65 -3.03 17.39
CA VAL A 234 19.78 -3.49 18.78
C VAL A 234 19.97 -5.02 18.84
N VAL A 235 19.12 -5.78 18.16
CA VAL A 235 19.17 -7.26 18.19
C VAL A 235 20.50 -7.78 17.66
N PHE A 236 20.94 -7.32 16.49
CA PHE A 236 22.21 -7.75 15.89
C PHE A 236 23.42 -7.10 16.53
N GLY A 237 23.28 -5.99 17.25
CA GLY A 237 24.33 -5.38 18.04
C GLY A 237 24.59 -6.11 19.36
N ILE A 238 23.55 -6.68 19.99
CA ILE A 238 23.63 -7.43 21.25
C ILE A 238 23.91 -8.92 21.00
N TRP A 239 23.30 -9.48 19.95
CA TRP A 239 23.41 -10.89 19.58
C TRP A 239 24.01 -10.98 18.18
N PRO A 240 25.32 -11.24 18.05
CA PRO A 240 25.92 -11.53 16.75
C PRO A 240 25.45 -12.91 16.29
N ILE A 241 24.19 -13.02 15.89
CA ILE A 241 23.72 -14.17 15.13
C ILE A 241 24.45 -14.09 13.81
N THR A 242 25.50 -14.87 13.69
CA THR A 242 26.15 -15.17 12.41
C THR A 242 25.06 -15.70 11.50
N CYS A 243 24.53 -14.81 10.65
CA CYS A 243 23.42 -15.13 9.80
C CYS A 243 23.85 -16.30 8.91
N LEU A 244 23.08 -17.36 8.88
CA LEU A 244 23.25 -18.62 8.13
C LEU A 244 23.56 -18.44 6.62
N LEU A 245 23.59 -17.21 6.13
CA LEU A 245 23.91 -16.83 4.75
C LEU A 245 25.34 -16.30 4.56
N TYR A 246 26.18 -16.24 5.61
CA TYR A 246 27.56 -15.76 5.53
C TYR A 246 28.53 -16.73 6.20
N THR A 247 28.41 -18.01 5.92
CA THR A 247 29.52 -18.92 6.08
C THR A 247 30.20 -19.10 4.72
N SER A 248 31.03 -18.15 4.36
CA SER A 248 32.18 -18.48 3.51
C SER A 248 33.35 -18.73 4.45
N PRO A 249 33.85 -19.95 4.59
CA PRO A 249 35.19 -20.15 5.09
C PRO A 249 36.15 -19.62 4.04
N SER A 250 37.09 -18.82 4.51
CA SER A 250 38.31 -18.39 3.79
C SER A 250 39.00 -19.50 3.09
#